data_e213b5bea107f6e62ade36892b5470d4
#
_entry.id   e213b5bea107f6e62ade36892b5470d4
#
_cell.length_a   1.000
_cell.length_b   1.000
_cell.length_c   1.000
_cell.angle_alpha   90.00
_cell.angle_beta   90.00
_cell.angle_gamma   90.00
#
_symmetry.space_group_name_H-M   'P 1'
#
loop_
_entity.id
_entity.type
_entity.pdbx_description
1 polymer ?
#
loop_
_entity_poly.entity_id
_entity_poly.type
_entity_poly.pdbx_seq_one_letter_code
_entity_poly.pdbx_strand_id
1 'polypeptide(L)'
;MPKPVANAPHIRYRPGLDGLRALAVIAVFAYHARIDWLPGGFLGVDLFFVLSGYLITSLLLVEWEARNRIDLRRFWLRRARRLLPALVVVVLASLALSAIFARQDLARTRSDVVSSLFYFQNWHLIIANHSYFNLMGNPSLLNHVWSLAIEEQFYLVWPLLLVPCLVLVGRKRLPMIVIAGIAASAALMWILYNPGSDPSRVYYGTDTRAFLLLMGILVALVWPWIMRLRRAVPLLELLGVSALVGSVLLFRQMQDFNPTLWRGGDLAAAFCFAVLVAAVAHPKTGIGEALGVAPLRWIGERSYGIYLWHWPIIVLVAGVNARPGLGLVAAEAALVLAAAALSYKFVEQPIRTGSLQRRLAQHPRRYRLEVVGAAAVGLVTAFAILFVTPPSLNPVSTYVSPPKATGATHSHTGVGPRPHQASGPTGGGKQTKQASLPPGRILALGDSVMLDCSRELKDALHHRVRVDATVGRQIEGTVNELQWLRRHHKLTKIVVIQIGNNGPLWGRDLVRLRHALHGIPDVVVVNVRNTTSWQNESNRALDNWLHRWPAAHLADWYGSSTNKMMQDGTHPWPYGCGIYARVIADALRST
;
A
#
# COMPACT_ATOMS: atom_id res chain seq x y z
N MET A 1 -54.36 2.89 -10.06
CA MET A 1 -53.14 2.38 -10.71
C MET A 1 -52.13 3.51 -10.78
N PRO A 2 -50.94 3.44 -10.16
CA PRO A 2 -49.92 4.45 -10.32
C PRO A 2 -49.39 4.37 -11.76
N LYS A 3 -49.32 5.52 -12.45
CA LYS A 3 -48.74 5.65 -13.79
C LYS A 3 -47.35 5.06 -13.81
N PRO A 4 -46.92 4.31 -14.86
CA PRO A 4 -45.58 3.81 -14.98
C PRO A 4 -44.63 5.00 -14.97
N VAL A 5 -43.69 4.98 -14.03
CA VAL A 5 -42.61 5.97 -13.91
C VAL A 5 -41.85 5.95 -15.23
N ALA A 6 -41.96 7.06 -15.98
CA ALA A 6 -41.22 7.25 -17.23
C ALA A 6 -39.76 6.84 -17.02
N ASN A 7 -39.22 6.05 -17.97
CA ASN A 7 -37.89 5.47 -17.95
C ASN A 7 -36.88 6.48 -17.43
N ALA A 8 -36.25 6.13 -16.29
CA ALA A 8 -35.14 6.94 -15.77
C ALA A 8 -34.05 7.01 -16.85
N PRO A 9 -33.46 8.18 -17.11
CA PRO A 9 -32.41 8.31 -18.10
C PRO A 9 -31.27 7.36 -17.75
N HIS A 10 -30.89 6.51 -18.68
CA HIS A 10 -29.88 5.48 -18.49
C HIS A 10 -28.67 5.73 -19.41
N ILE A 11 -27.47 5.63 -18.84
CA ILE A 11 -26.26 5.49 -19.65
C ILE A 11 -26.37 4.17 -20.41
N ARG A 12 -26.16 4.19 -21.72
CA ARG A 12 -26.11 2.95 -22.51
C ARG A 12 -24.97 2.07 -21.99
N TYR A 13 -25.27 0.83 -21.65
CA TYR A 13 -24.28 -0.13 -21.18
C TYR A 13 -23.15 -0.33 -22.21
N ARG A 14 -21.91 -0.36 -21.71
CA ARG A 14 -20.67 -0.49 -22.51
C ARG A 14 -19.85 -1.66 -21.96
N PRO A 15 -19.90 -2.85 -22.59
CA PRO A 15 -19.17 -4.04 -22.12
C PRO A 15 -17.65 -3.84 -21.99
N GLY A 16 -17.05 -3.03 -22.86
CA GLY A 16 -15.62 -2.73 -22.81
C GLY A 16 -15.16 -2.06 -21.53
N LEU A 17 -16.03 -1.28 -20.86
CA LEU A 17 -15.68 -0.69 -19.55
C LEU A 17 -15.58 -1.75 -18.46
N ASP A 18 -16.38 -2.83 -18.52
CA ASP A 18 -16.18 -3.98 -17.62
C ASP A 18 -14.89 -4.71 -17.97
N GLY A 19 -14.50 -4.79 -19.27
CA GLY A 19 -13.19 -5.28 -19.67
C GLY A 19 -12.03 -4.47 -19.09
N LEU A 20 -12.12 -3.14 -19.06
CA LEU A 20 -11.11 -2.31 -18.39
C LEU A 20 -11.04 -2.57 -16.89
N ARG A 21 -12.19 -2.76 -16.23
CA ARG A 21 -12.23 -3.15 -14.82
C ARG A 21 -11.59 -4.52 -14.57
N ALA A 22 -11.74 -5.44 -15.53
CA ALA A 22 -11.07 -6.73 -15.48
C ALA A 22 -9.54 -6.57 -15.56
N LEU A 23 -9.03 -5.79 -16.51
CA LEU A 23 -7.60 -5.52 -16.63
C LEU A 23 -7.04 -4.87 -15.35
N ALA A 24 -7.74 -3.89 -14.81
CA ALA A 24 -7.36 -3.20 -13.58
C ALA A 24 -7.26 -4.17 -12.38
N VAL A 25 -8.27 -5.00 -12.15
CA VAL A 25 -8.25 -5.94 -11.01
C VAL A 25 -7.26 -7.08 -11.19
N ILE A 26 -7.02 -7.53 -12.42
CA ILE A 26 -5.98 -8.53 -12.74
C ILE A 26 -4.60 -7.94 -12.43
N ALA A 27 -4.33 -6.69 -12.82
CA ALA A 27 -3.06 -6.01 -12.54
C ALA A 27 -2.84 -5.88 -11.01
N VAL A 28 -3.87 -5.45 -10.26
CA VAL A 28 -3.81 -5.35 -8.79
C VAL A 28 -3.58 -6.70 -8.13
N PHE A 29 -4.28 -7.74 -8.57
CA PHE A 29 -4.07 -9.10 -8.06
C PHE A 29 -2.64 -9.57 -8.33
N ALA A 30 -2.14 -9.40 -9.56
CA ALA A 30 -0.81 -9.80 -9.97
C ALA A 30 0.29 -9.12 -9.13
N TYR A 31 0.13 -7.83 -8.84
CA TYR A 31 1.04 -7.08 -7.97
C TYR A 31 1.07 -7.66 -6.55
N HIS A 32 -0.09 -7.89 -5.95
CA HIS A 32 -0.18 -8.43 -4.59
C HIS A 32 0.22 -9.91 -4.50
N ALA A 33 -0.05 -10.70 -5.54
CA ALA A 33 0.44 -12.08 -5.68
C ALA A 33 1.93 -12.15 -6.05
N ARG A 34 2.64 -11.02 -6.11
CA ARG A 34 4.09 -10.91 -6.39
C ARG A 34 4.52 -11.57 -7.69
N ILE A 35 3.77 -11.32 -8.73
CA ILE A 35 4.13 -11.73 -10.08
C ILE A 35 5.21 -10.77 -10.61
N ASP A 36 6.46 -11.22 -10.67
CA ASP A 36 7.66 -10.40 -10.95
C ASP A 36 7.60 -9.61 -12.27
N TRP A 37 6.81 -10.05 -13.24
CA TRP A 37 6.70 -9.39 -14.54
C TRP A 37 5.60 -8.31 -14.60
N LEU A 38 4.92 -8.02 -13.48
CA LEU A 38 3.92 -6.94 -13.34
C LEU A 38 4.15 -6.07 -12.10
N PRO A 39 5.36 -5.52 -11.88
CA PRO A 39 5.67 -4.72 -10.70
C PRO A 39 4.83 -3.43 -10.59
N GLY A 40 4.33 -2.90 -11.71
CA GLY A 40 3.46 -1.72 -11.77
C GLY A 40 1.97 -2.04 -11.64
N GLY A 41 1.59 -3.27 -11.27
CA GLY A 41 0.18 -3.67 -11.18
C GLY A 41 -0.64 -2.87 -10.17
N PHE A 42 0.00 -2.23 -9.19
CA PHE A 42 -0.66 -1.32 -8.23
C PHE A 42 -1.33 -0.11 -8.93
N LEU A 43 -0.86 0.31 -10.12
CA LEU A 43 -1.49 1.33 -10.96
C LEU A 43 -2.87 0.90 -11.50
N GLY A 44 -3.26 -0.37 -11.34
CA GLY A 44 -4.62 -0.80 -11.60
C GLY A 44 -5.66 -0.08 -10.71
N VAL A 45 -5.27 0.34 -9.50
CA VAL A 45 -6.11 1.20 -8.63
C VAL A 45 -6.35 2.56 -9.29
N ASP A 46 -5.35 3.12 -9.95
CA ASP A 46 -5.43 4.41 -10.63
C ASP A 46 -6.40 4.38 -11.81
N LEU A 47 -6.35 3.28 -12.57
CA LEU A 47 -7.34 3.03 -13.63
C LEU A 47 -8.75 2.92 -13.05
N PHE A 48 -8.96 2.30 -11.89
CA PHE A 48 -10.26 2.29 -11.20
C PHE A 48 -10.71 3.70 -10.82
N PHE A 49 -9.83 4.54 -10.30
CA PHE A 49 -10.18 5.93 -9.95
C PHE A 49 -10.62 6.73 -11.18
N VAL A 50 -9.90 6.63 -12.30
CA VAL A 50 -10.30 7.29 -13.55
C VAL A 50 -11.64 6.77 -14.06
N LEU A 51 -11.87 5.44 -14.02
CA LEU A 51 -13.15 4.82 -14.37
C LEU A 51 -14.29 5.31 -13.46
N SER A 52 -14.06 5.39 -12.16
CA SER A 52 -15.04 5.85 -11.17
C SER A 52 -15.41 7.31 -11.40
N GLY A 53 -14.43 8.18 -11.62
CA GLY A 53 -14.65 9.58 -11.99
C GLY A 53 -15.53 9.72 -13.23
N TYR A 54 -15.21 8.98 -14.29
CA TYR A 54 -15.97 8.98 -15.53
C TYR A 54 -17.42 8.46 -15.36
N LEU A 55 -17.58 7.28 -14.78
CA LEU A 55 -18.88 6.61 -14.68
C LEU A 55 -19.85 7.37 -13.78
N ILE A 56 -19.39 7.84 -12.62
CA ILE A 56 -20.24 8.56 -11.67
C ILE A 56 -20.66 9.91 -12.25
N THR A 57 -19.72 10.66 -12.81
CA THR A 57 -20.03 11.98 -13.39
C THR A 57 -20.96 11.85 -14.58
N SER A 58 -20.71 10.87 -15.46
CA SER A 58 -21.60 10.62 -16.61
C SER A 58 -23.03 10.29 -16.15
N LEU A 59 -23.19 9.48 -15.09
CA LEU A 59 -24.49 9.14 -14.54
C LEU A 59 -25.22 10.36 -13.97
N LEU A 60 -24.52 11.21 -13.24
CA LEU A 60 -25.08 12.43 -12.66
C LEU A 60 -25.42 13.46 -13.74
N LEU A 61 -24.61 13.62 -14.79
CA LEU A 61 -24.87 14.52 -15.90
C LEU A 61 -26.09 14.10 -16.71
N VAL A 62 -26.26 12.80 -16.98
CA VAL A 62 -27.45 12.29 -17.66
C VAL A 62 -28.73 12.54 -16.84
N GLU A 63 -28.68 12.38 -15.52
CA GLU A 63 -29.81 12.69 -14.66
C GLU A 63 -30.11 14.21 -14.63
N TRP A 64 -29.06 15.05 -14.56
CA TRP A 64 -29.17 16.50 -14.61
C TRP A 64 -29.79 16.99 -15.94
N GLU A 65 -29.31 16.49 -17.07
CA GLU A 65 -29.81 16.86 -18.40
C GLU A 65 -31.29 16.49 -18.59
N ALA A 66 -31.71 15.36 -18.01
CA ALA A 66 -33.08 14.90 -18.15
C ALA A 66 -34.08 15.58 -17.19
N ARG A 67 -33.64 16.05 -16.01
CA ARG A 67 -34.54 16.48 -14.95
C ARG A 67 -34.20 17.83 -14.35
N ASN A 68 -33.11 18.45 -14.76
CA ASN A 68 -32.51 19.63 -14.18
C ASN A 68 -32.32 19.58 -12.65
N ARG A 69 -32.22 18.36 -12.12
CA ARG A 69 -31.95 18.04 -10.70
C ARG A 69 -31.32 16.66 -10.57
N ILE A 70 -30.62 16.45 -9.47
CA ILE A 70 -30.03 15.14 -9.09
C ILE A 70 -30.71 14.69 -7.81
N ASP A 71 -31.24 13.48 -7.80
CA ASP A 71 -31.77 12.82 -6.61
C ASP A 71 -30.65 12.16 -5.82
N LEU A 72 -30.01 12.95 -4.95
CA LEU A 72 -28.88 12.52 -4.12
C LEU A 72 -29.23 11.32 -3.23
N ARG A 73 -30.43 11.32 -2.62
CA ARG A 73 -30.87 10.20 -1.77
C ARG A 73 -30.95 8.90 -2.56
N ARG A 74 -31.55 8.94 -3.74
CA ARG A 74 -31.65 7.78 -4.62
C ARG A 74 -30.29 7.35 -5.14
N PHE A 75 -29.40 8.29 -5.44
CA PHE A 75 -28.02 8.03 -5.86
C PHE A 75 -27.27 7.25 -4.76
N TRP A 76 -27.20 7.79 -3.53
CA TRP A 76 -26.49 7.15 -2.43
C TRP A 76 -27.08 5.82 -2.01
N LEU A 77 -28.39 5.67 -1.97
CA LEU A 77 -29.04 4.39 -1.70
C LEU A 77 -28.68 3.31 -2.74
N ARG A 78 -28.58 3.67 -4.03
CA ARG A 78 -28.13 2.73 -5.07
C ARG A 78 -26.68 2.30 -4.86
N ARG A 79 -25.80 3.24 -4.47
CA ARG A 79 -24.39 2.95 -4.17
C ARG A 79 -24.27 2.08 -2.92
N ALA A 80 -24.90 2.47 -1.84
CA ALA A 80 -24.90 1.69 -0.59
C ALA A 80 -25.36 0.24 -0.82
N ARG A 81 -26.47 0.03 -1.54
CA ARG A 81 -26.94 -1.33 -1.89
C ARG A 81 -25.97 -2.13 -2.76
N ARG A 82 -25.11 -1.46 -3.52
CA ARG A 82 -24.12 -2.10 -4.37
C ARG A 82 -22.84 -2.46 -3.63
N LEU A 83 -22.37 -1.61 -2.72
CA LEU A 83 -21.00 -1.67 -2.18
C LEU A 83 -20.96 -2.16 -0.72
N LEU A 84 -21.82 -1.62 0.15
CA LEU A 84 -21.82 -1.96 1.59
C LEU A 84 -22.00 -3.47 1.89
N PRO A 85 -22.90 -4.22 1.22
CA PRO A 85 -23.13 -5.61 1.62
C PRO A 85 -21.89 -6.49 1.51
N ALA A 86 -21.15 -6.39 0.39
CA ALA A 86 -19.93 -7.16 0.19
C ALA A 86 -18.80 -6.68 1.11
N LEU A 87 -18.65 -5.36 1.31
CA LEU A 87 -17.68 -4.81 2.25
C LEU A 87 -17.91 -5.34 3.67
N VAL A 88 -19.15 -5.29 4.17
CA VAL A 88 -19.48 -5.80 5.51
C VAL A 88 -19.14 -7.28 5.63
N VAL A 89 -19.46 -8.10 4.63
CA VAL A 89 -19.11 -9.53 4.66
C VAL A 89 -17.60 -9.75 4.73
N VAL A 90 -16.82 -9.03 3.93
CA VAL A 90 -15.35 -9.17 3.94
C VAL A 90 -14.76 -8.65 5.25
N VAL A 91 -15.25 -7.53 5.79
CA VAL A 91 -14.80 -6.98 7.07
C VAL A 91 -15.06 -7.97 8.21
N LEU A 92 -16.27 -8.54 8.27
CA LEU A 92 -16.63 -9.54 9.29
C LEU A 92 -15.82 -10.83 9.12
N ALA A 93 -15.64 -11.30 7.89
CA ALA A 93 -14.80 -12.47 7.61
C ALA A 93 -13.34 -12.22 8.00
N SER A 94 -12.78 -11.07 7.66
CA SER A 94 -11.41 -10.70 8.02
C SER A 94 -11.22 -10.61 9.54
N LEU A 95 -12.19 -10.07 10.25
CA LEU A 95 -12.18 -10.02 11.72
C LEU A 95 -12.19 -11.43 12.33
N ALA A 96 -13.10 -12.30 11.85
CA ALA A 96 -13.20 -13.68 12.33
C ALA A 96 -11.93 -14.48 12.01
N LEU A 97 -11.40 -14.36 10.79
CA LEU A 97 -10.17 -15.03 10.37
C LEU A 97 -8.95 -14.54 11.17
N SER A 98 -8.86 -13.23 11.46
CA SER A 98 -7.82 -12.70 12.34
C SER A 98 -7.93 -13.24 13.76
N ALA A 99 -9.14 -13.38 14.30
CA ALA A 99 -9.36 -13.93 15.64
C ALA A 99 -8.97 -15.42 15.75
N ILE A 100 -9.06 -16.17 14.65
CA ILE A 100 -8.74 -17.61 14.60
C ILE A 100 -7.28 -17.84 14.29
N PHE A 101 -6.75 -17.20 13.24
CA PHE A 101 -5.45 -17.52 12.64
C PHE A 101 -4.34 -16.49 12.91
N ALA A 102 -4.70 -15.26 13.30
CA ALA A 102 -3.75 -14.15 13.45
C ALA A 102 -4.07 -13.31 14.72
N ARG A 103 -4.17 -13.99 15.87
CA ARG A 103 -4.56 -13.34 17.14
C ARG A 103 -3.65 -12.20 17.57
N GLN A 104 -2.35 -12.28 17.25
CA GLN A 104 -1.38 -11.21 17.51
C GLN A 104 -1.73 -9.91 16.76
N ASP A 105 -2.41 -10.00 15.61
CA ASP A 105 -2.76 -8.86 14.77
C ASP A 105 -4.20 -8.37 15.00
N LEU A 106 -4.91 -8.98 15.96
CA LEU A 106 -6.33 -8.69 16.22
C LEU A 106 -6.58 -7.23 16.63
N ALA A 107 -5.68 -6.64 17.41
CA ALA A 107 -5.80 -5.24 17.84
C ALA A 107 -5.74 -4.28 16.64
N ARG A 108 -4.82 -4.53 15.69
CA ARG A 108 -4.72 -3.79 14.43
C ARG A 108 -5.97 -3.99 13.57
N THR A 109 -6.40 -5.25 13.38
CA THR A 109 -7.60 -5.56 12.60
C THR A 109 -8.85 -4.88 13.16
N ARG A 110 -8.98 -4.77 14.49
CA ARG A 110 -10.08 -4.04 15.13
C ARG A 110 -10.11 -2.55 14.76
N SER A 111 -8.96 -1.89 14.80
CA SER A 111 -8.83 -0.49 14.39
C SER A 111 -9.21 -0.31 12.92
N ASP A 112 -8.74 -1.22 12.06
CA ASP A 112 -9.01 -1.19 10.62
C ASP A 112 -10.48 -1.50 10.29
N VAL A 113 -11.19 -2.30 11.08
CA VAL A 113 -12.63 -2.55 10.90
C VAL A 113 -13.41 -1.23 11.01
N VAL A 114 -13.14 -0.45 12.05
CA VAL A 114 -13.83 0.84 12.27
C VAL A 114 -13.53 1.80 11.11
N SER A 115 -12.25 1.99 10.80
CA SER A 115 -11.85 2.92 9.74
C SER A 115 -12.32 2.49 8.34
N SER A 116 -12.41 1.16 8.09
CA SER A 116 -12.94 0.63 6.82
C SER A 116 -14.44 0.85 6.68
N LEU A 117 -15.24 0.59 7.73
CA LEU A 117 -16.69 0.77 7.69
C LEU A 117 -17.12 2.23 7.55
N PHE A 118 -16.34 3.17 8.08
CA PHE A 118 -16.60 4.60 7.97
C PHE A 118 -15.82 5.29 6.83
N TYR A 119 -15.18 4.51 5.97
CA TYR A 119 -14.49 5.00 4.77
C TYR A 119 -13.41 6.06 5.03
N PHE A 120 -12.63 5.92 6.11
CA PHE A 120 -11.45 6.74 6.38
C PHE A 120 -10.16 5.93 6.57
N GLN A 121 -10.13 4.67 6.10
CA GLN A 121 -8.99 3.76 6.22
C GLN A 121 -7.69 4.38 5.69
N ASN A 122 -7.74 5.11 4.59
CA ASN A 122 -6.58 5.77 4.02
C ASN A 122 -5.95 6.81 4.97
N TRP A 123 -6.76 7.64 5.60
CA TRP A 123 -6.28 8.61 6.59
C TRP A 123 -5.84 7.96 7.89
N HIS A 124 -6.51 6.88 8.30
CA HIS A 124 -6.09 6.07 9.44
C HIS A 124 -4.67 5.53 9.24
N LEU A 125 -4.38 4.95 8.08
CA LEU A 125 -3.05 4.42 7.73
C LEU A 125 -1.98 5.53 7.68
N ILE A 126 -2.31 6.71 7.17
CA ILE A 126 -1.41 7.89 7.16
C ILE A 126 -1.08 8.31 8.59
N ILE A 127 -2.09 8.48 9.45
CA ILE A 127 -1.90 8.93 10.84
C ILE A 127 -1.12 7.90 11.65
N ALA A 128 -1.35 6.61 11.39
CA ALA A 128 -0.63 5.52 12.04
C ALA A 128 0.77 5.26 11.44
N ASN A 129 1.21 6.05 10.45
CA ASN A 129 2.47 5.88 9.71
C ASN A 129 2.67 4.46 9.14
N HIS A 130 1.58 3.83 8.70
CA HIS A 130 1.66 2.51 8.08
C HIS A 130 2.08 2.62 6.62
N SER A 131 3.17 1.93 6.27
CA SER A 131 3.61 1.83 4.88
C SER A 131 2.69 0.91 4.07
N TYR A 132 2.41 1.31 2.83
CA TYR A 132 1.78 0.43 1.85
C TYR A 132 2.81 -0.46 1.14
N PHE A 133 3.99 0.08 0.87
CA PHE A 133 5.01 -0.55 0.04
C PHE A 133 6.01 -1.38 0.87
N ASN A 134 6.21 -1.03 2.12
CA ASN A 134 7.04 -1.76 3.07
C ASN A 134 6.16 -2.62 3.98
N LEU A 135 5.68 -3.73 3.44
CA LEU A 135 4.90 -4.71 4.17
C LEU A 135 5.83 -5.61 5.00
N MET A 136 6.41 -5.05 6.06
CA MET A 136 7.19 -5.80 7.03
C MET A 136 6.24 -6.40 8.07
N GLY A 137 6.38 -7.70 8.33
CA GLY A 137 5.48 -8.44 9.23
C GLY A 137 4.17 -8.87 8.57
N ASN A 138 3.16 -9.15 9.38
CA ASN A 138 1.84 -9.52 8.90
C ASN A 138 0.98 -8.26 8.68
N PRO A 139 0.70 -7.86 7.44
CA PRO A 139 -0.17 -6.73 7.19
C PRO A 139 -1.61 -7.06 7.60
N SER A 140 -2.36 -6.03 7.96
CA SER A 140 -3.79 -6.18 8.22
C SER A 140 -4.52 -6.74 7.02
N LEU A 141 -5.48 -7.65 7.26
CA LEU A 141 -6.35 -8.22 6.21
C LEU A 141 -7.23 -7.16 5.53
N LEU A 142 -7.33 -5.95 6.08
CA LEU A 142 -8.13 -4.84 5.58
C LEU A 142 -7.27 -3.69 5.00
N ASN A 143 -5.95 -3.86 4.90
CA ASN A 143 -5.07 -2.79 4.43
C ASN A 143 -5.49 -2.23 3.06
N HIS A 144 -5.86 -3.09 2.11
CA HIS A 144 -6.26 -2.72 0.74
C HIS A 144 -7.53 -1.85 0.65
N VAL A 145 -8.35 -1.79 1.71
CA VAL A 145 -9.61 -1.02 1.72
C VAL A 145 -9.38 0.51 1.66
N TRP A 146 -8.14 0.97 1.84
CA TRP A 146 -7.78 2.39 1.74
C TRP A 146 -8.23 3.05 0.42
N SER A 147 -8.13 2.35 -0.69
CA SER A 147 -8.52 2.90 -1.99
C SER A 147 -10.04 3.04 -2.13
N LEU A 148 -10.79 2.08 -1.57
CA LEU A 148 -12.25 2.18 -1.49
C LEU A 148 -12.70 3.35 -0.62
N ALA A 149 -11.94 3.68 0.43
CA ALA A 149 -12.22 4.86 1.24
C ALA A 149 -12.15 6.14 0.39
N ILE A 150 -11.14 6.29 -0.48
CA ILE A 150 -11.04 7.44 -1.41
C ILE A 150 -12.23 7.46 -2.39
N GLU A 151 -12.60 6.32 -2.97
CA GLU A 151 -13.74 6.24 -3.89
C GLU A 151 -15.07 6.61 -3.21
N GLU A 152 -15.31 6.14 -1.99
CA GLU A 152 -16.55 6.42 -1.28
C GLU A 152 -16.61 7.87 -0.78
N GLN A 153 -15.47 8.44 -0.36
CA GLN A 153 -15.35 9.88 -0.09
C GLN A 153 -15.72 10.69 -1.34
N PHE A 154 -15.23 10.27 -2.50
CA PHE A 154 -15.60 10.89 -3.77
C PHE A 154 -17.10 10.72 -4.07
N TYR A 155 -17.72 9.55 -3.87
CA TYR A 155 -19.14 9.31 -4.10
C TYR A 155 -20.03 10.13 -3.15
N LEU A 156 -19.52 10.46 -1.98
CA LEU A 156 -20.22 11.34 -1.03
C LEU A 156 -20.11 12.81 -1.43
N VAL A 157 -18.89 13.27 -1.74
CA VAL A 157 -18.57 14.70 -1.91
C VAL A 157 -18.90 15.20 -3.31
N TRP A 158 -18.54 14.42 -4.35
CA TRP A 158 -18.67 14.90 -5.74
C TRP A 158 -20.09 15.27 -6.18
N PRO A 159 -21.15 14.51 -5.87
CA PRO A 159 -22.51 14.92 -6.23
C PRO A 159 -22.95 16.23 -5.55
N LEU A 160 -22.47 16.49 -4.32
CA LEU A 160 -22.72 17.73 -3.61
C LEU A 160 -22.02 18.93 -4.24
N LEU A 161 -20.81 18.72 -4.78
CA LEU A 161 -20.06 19.78 -5.48
C LEU A 161 -20.54 20.00 -6.91
N LEU A 162 -20.94 18.93 -7.60
CA LEU A 162 -21.33 19.02 -9.00
C LEU A 162 -22.59 19.90 -9.20
N VAL A 163 -23.59 19.77 -8.34
CA VAL A 163 -24.84 20.53 -8.46
C VAL A 163 -24.60 22.05 -8.40
N PRO A 164 -23.97 22.62 -7.35
CA PRO A 164 -23.69 24.06 -7.32
C PRO A 164 -22.74 24.47 -8.44
N CYS A 165 -21.77 23.67 -8.82
CA CYS A 165 -20.91 23.98 -9.97
C CYS A 165 -21.69 24.08 -11.29
N LEU A 166 -22.67 23.21 -11.53
CA LEU A 166 -23.52 23.28 -12.71
C LEU A 166 -24.44 24.50 -12.70
N VAL A 167 -24.96 24.89 -11.53
CA VAL A 167 -25.84 26.04 -11.38
C VAL A 167 -25.08 27.37 -11.48
N LEU A 168 -23.99 27.52 -10.74
CA LEU A 168 -23.27 28.79 -10.58
C LEU A 168 -22.27 29.05 -11.72
N VAL A 169 -21.55 28.02 -12.15
CA VAL A 169 -20.45 28.14 -13.13
C VAL A 169 -20.91 27.74 -14.53
N GLY A 170 -21.82 26.78 -14.59
CA GLY A 170 -22.33 26.23 -15.83
C GLY A 170 -21.39 25.17 -16.45
N ARG A 171 -21.99 24.25 -17.20
CA ARG A 171 -21.31 23.11 -17.80
C ARG A 171 -20.11 23.47 -18.70
N LYS A 172 -20.15 24.62 -19.37
CA LYS A 172 -19.10 25.03 -20.32
C LYS A 172 -17.77 25.39 -19.62
N ARG A 173 -17.85 25.98 -18.41
CA ARG A 173 -16.68 26.42 -17.64
C ARG A 173 -16.18 25.37 -16.64
N LEU A 174 -17.01 24.38 -16.30
CA LEU A 174 -16.68 23.34 -15.34
C LEU A 174 -15.40 22.56 -15.67
N PRO A 175 -15.08 22.23 -16.97
CA PRO A 175 -13.80 21.60 -17.31
C PRO A 175 -12.57 22.39 -16.84
N MET A 176 -12.61 23.71 -16.85
CA MET A 176 -11.49 24.56 -16.39
C MET A 176 -11.26 24.41 -14.88
N ILE A 177 -12.35 24.36 -14.09
CA ILE A 177 -12.25 24.13 -12.64
C ILE A 177 -11.67 22.74 -12.36
N VAL A 178 -12.11 21.73 -13.11
CA VAL A 178 -11.61 20.35 -12.97
C VAL A 178 -10.13 20.29 -13.34
N ILE A 179 -9.70 20.95 -14.42
CA ILE A 179 -8.28 21.04 -14.80
C ILE A 179 -7.45 21.74 -13.71
N ALA A 180 -7.95 22.82 -13.14
CA ALA A 180 -7.29 23.50 -12.02
C ALA A 180 -7.18 22.56 -10.80
N GLY A 181 -8.22 21.77 -10.51
CA GLY A 181 -8.20 20.74 -9.46
C GLY A 181 -7.18 19.62 -9.74
N ILE A 182 -7.09 19.15 -10.99
CA ILE A 182 -6.07 18.17 -11.42
C ILE A 182 -4.67 18.75 -11.15
N ALA A 183 -4.42 19.96 -11.61
CA ALA A 183 -3.12 20.62 -11.43
C ALA A 183 -2.78 20.79 -9.94
N ALA A 184 -3.75 21.22 -9.12
CA ALA A 184 -3.56 21.41 -7.68
C ALA A 184 -3.25 20.10 -6.96
N SER A 185 -4.00 19.01 -7.23
CA SER A 185 -3.77 17.69 -6.63
C SER A 185 -2.44 17.10 -7.05
N ALA A 186 -2.08 17.18 -8.34
CA ALA A 186 -0.78 16.73 -8.86
C ALA A 186 0.39 17.54 -8.30
N ALA A 187 0.23 18.87 -8.18
CA ALA A 187 1.23 19.72 -7.55
C ALA A 187 1.40 19.38 -6.06
N LEU A 188 0.32 19.10 -5.35
CA LEU A 188 0.38 18.67 -3.96
C LEU A 188 1.12 17.34 -3.79
N MET A 189 0.88 16.36 -4.69
CA MET A 189 1.66 15.12 -4.73
C MET A 189 3.15 15.41 -4.91
N TRP A 190 3.51 16.26 -5.87
CA TRP A 190 4.89 16.65 -6.12
C TRP A 190 5.55 17.31 -4.89
N ILE A 191 4.84 18.21 -4.22
CA ILE A 191 5.34 18.95 -3.05
C ILE A 191 5.53 18.03 -1.84
N LEU A 192 4.56 17.13 -1.59
CA LEU A 192 4.58 16.24 -0.43
C LEU A 192 5.47 14.99 -0.63
N TYR A 193 5.80 14.66 -1.87
CA TYR A 193 6.68 13.54 -2.14
C TYR A 193 8.13 13.89 -1.80
N ASN A 194 8.69 13.17 -0.85
CA ASN A 194 10.11 13.27 -0.50
C ASN A 194 10.88 12.10 -1.13
N PRO A 195 11.76 12.35 -2.13
CA PRO A 195 12.57 11.30 -2.73
C PRO A 195 13.47 10.61 -1.71
N GLY A 196 13.48 9.28 -1.76
CA GLY A 196 14.25 8.46 -0.81
C GLY A 196 13.54 8.18 0.51
N SER A 197 12.27 8.60 0.65
CA SER A 197 11.37 8.18 1.72
C SER A 197 10.24 7.32 1.16
N ASP A 198 9.49 6.70 2.07
CA ASP A 198 8.31 5.90 1.75
C ASP A 198 7.23 6.76 1.07
N PRO A 199 6.76 6.41 -0.13
CA PRO A 199 5.75 7.19 -0.83
C PRO A 199 4.31 6.98 -0.33
N SER A 200 4.10 6.21 0.73
CA SER A 200 2.76 5.83 1.21
C SER A 200 1.87 7.03 1.55
N ARG A 201 2.43 8.15 2.06
CA ARG A 201 1.66 9.37 2.30
C ARG A 201 1.00 9.90 1.03
N VAL A 202 1.73 9.97 -0.06
CA VAL A 202 1.21 10.48 -1.33
C VAL A 202 0.32 9.45 -2.04
N TYR A 203 0.53 8.17 -1.77
CA TYR A 203 -0.27 7.08 -2.32
C TYR A 203 -1.62 6.92 -1.62
N TYR A 204 -1.68 7.05 -0.29
CA TYR A 204 -2.91 6.98 0.50
C TYR A 204 -3.75 8.26 0.49
N GLY A 205 -3.14 9.42 0.23
CA GLY A 205 -3.79 10.71 0.38
C GLY A 205 -4.93 10.94 -0.62
N THR A 206 -6.14 11.20 -0.14
CA THR A 206 -7.26 11.63 -1.00
C THR A 206 -6.90 12.90 -1.76
N ASP A 207 -6.19 13.82 -1.11
CA ASP A 207 -5.72 15.10 -1.64
C ASP A 207 -4.73 14.94 -2.80
N THR A 208 -3.79 14.01 -2.67
CA THR A 208 -2.74 13.74 -3.66
C THR A 208 -3.21 12.82 -4.78
N ARG A 209 -4.30 12.05 -4.58
CA ARG A 209 -4.86 11.10 -5.56
C ARG A 209 -6.12 11.61 -6.27
N ALA A 210 -6.66 12.76 -5.83
CA ALA A 210 -7.89 13.32 -6.41
C ALA A 210 -7.79 13.57 -7.92
N PHE A 211 -6.60 13.90 -8.44
CA PHE A 211 -6.41 14.15 -9.88
C PHE A 211 -6.80 12.96 -10.77
N LEU A 212 -6.70 11.71 -10.28
CA LEU A 212 -7.13 10.51 -11.02
C LEU A 212 -8.65 10.49 -11.22
N LEU A 213 -9.40 10.74 -10.16
CA LEU A 213 -10.86 10.86 -10.20
C LEU A 213 -11.29 12.06 -11.07
N LEU A 214 -10.62 13.21 -10.88
CA LEU A 214 -10.84 14.42 -11.65
C LEU A 214 -10.54 14.23 -13.15
N MET A 215 -9.55 13.43 -13.50
CA MET A 215 -9.24 13.06 -14.89
C MET A 215 -10.42 12.29 -15.52
N GLY A 216 -11.02 11.36 -14.78
CA GLY A 216 -12.24 10.67 -15.21
C GLY A 216 -13.44 11.61 -15.35
N ILE A 217 -13.61 12.57 -14.42
CA ILE A 217 -14.61 13.63 -14.50
C ILE A 217 -14.42 14.46 -15.76
N LEU A 218 -13.18 14.84 -16.07
CA LEU A 218 -12.85 15.62 -17.28
C LEU A 218 -13.31 14.88 -18.54
N VAL A 219 -13.04 13.57 -18.65
CA VAL A 219 -13.52 12.75 -19.76
C VAL A 219 -15.05 12.82 -19.88
N ALA A 220 -15.78 12.70 -18.78
CA ALA A 220 -17.25 12.79 -18.79
C ALA A 220 -17.77 14.18 -19.21
N LEU A 221 -17.10 15.25 -18.80
CA LEU A 221 -17.47 16.61 -19.17
C LEU A 221 -17.24 16.92 -20.64
N VAL A 222 -16.11 16.45 -21.21
CA VAL A 222 -15.77 16.66 -22.64
C VAL A 222 -16.44 15.64 -23.56
N TRP A 223 -17.14 14.64 -23.00
CA TRP A 223 -17.78 13.56 -23.73
C TRP A 223 -18.64 14.02 -24.91
N PRO A 224 -19.51 15.06 -24.81
CA PRO A 224 -20.31 15.54 -25.94
C PRO A 224 -19.47 16.04 -27.10
N TRP A 225 -18.27 16.57 -26.83
CA TRP A 225 -17.34 17.00 -27.90
C TRP A 225 -16.70 15.79 -28.57
N ILE A 226 -16.26 14.80 -27.80
CA ILE A 226 -15.71 13.54 -28.32
C ILE A 226 -16.73 12.88 -29.27
N MET A 227 -17.99 12.83 -28.88
CA MET A 227 -19.08 12.21 -29.67
C MET A 227 -19.40 12.96 -30.99
N ARG A 228 -19.10 14.26 -31.07
CA ARG A 228 -19.27 15.07 -32.30
C ARG A 228 -18.16 14.85 -33.31
N LEU A 229 -17.00 14.42 -32.89
CA LEU A 229 -15.81 14.23 -33.73
C LEU A 229 -15.88 12.91 -34.52
N ARG A 230 -16.95 12.72 -35.34
CA ARG A 230 -17.18 11.47 -36.08
C ARG A 230 -16.03 11.10 -37.02
N ARG A 231 -15.32 12.09 -37.59
CA ARG A 231 -14.15 11.87 -38.47
C ARG A 231 -12.89 11.48 -37.71
N ALA A 232 -12.84 11.72 -36.40
CA ALA A 232 -11.70 11.41 -35.54
C ALA A 232 -11.80 10.01 -34.86
N VAL A 233 -12.81 9.19 -35.19
CA VAL A 233 -12.93 7.82 -34.65
C VAL A 233 -11.69 6.96 -34.91
N PRO A 234 -11.08 6.95 -36.12
CA PRO A 234 -9.84 6.19 -36.32
C PRO A 234 -8.67 6.70 -35.49
N LEU A 235 -8.56 8.02 -35.27
CA LEU A 235 -7.57 8.59 -34.37
C LEU A 235 -7.84 8.19 -32.91
N LEU A 236 -9.08 8.21 -32.47
CA LEU A 236 -9.47 7.77 -31.13
C LEU A 236 -9.19 6.28 -30.91
N GLU A 237 -9.40 5.45 -31.94
CA GLU A 237 -9.02 4.03 -31.95
C GLU A 237 -7.51 3.87 -31.79
N LEU A 238 -6.72 4.57 -32.62
CA LEU A 238 -5.26 4.53 -32.55
C LEU A 238 -4.75 4.98 -31.18
N LEU A 239 -5.26 6.09 -30.66
CA LEU A 239 -4.92 6.59 -29.32
C LEU A 239 -5.33 5.61 -28.22
N GLY A 240 -6.49 4.96 -28.37
CA GLY A 240 -6.97 3.93 -27.44
C GLY A 240 -6.08 2.70 -27.40
N VAL A 241 -5.68 2.19 -28.58
CA VAL A 241 -4.75 1.06 -28.69
C VAL A 241 -3.37 1.45 -28.12
N SER A 242 -2.87 2.64 -28.46
CA SER A 242 -1.60 3.15 -27.91
C SER A 242 -1.67 3.30 -26.38
N ALA A 243 -2.78 3.79 -25.84
CA ALA A 243 -3.00 3.90 -24.40
C ALA A 243 -3.13 2.53 -23.71
N LEU A 244 -3.72 1.53 -24.38
CA LEU A 244 -3.75 0.15 -23.87
C LEU A 244 -2.32 -0.43 -23.79
N VAL A 245 -1.54 -0.29 -24.86
CA VAL A 245 -0.14 -0.71 -24.88
C VAL A 245 0.65 0.04 -23.80
N GLY A 246 0.49 1.36 -23.71
CA GLY A 246 1.10 2.18 -22.68
C GLY A 246 0.73 1.72 -21.25
N SER A 247 -0.53 1.38 -21.01
CA SER A 247 -0.99 0.84 -19.72
C SER A 247 -0.32 -0.50 -19.38
N VAL A 248 -0.21 -1.40 -20.37
CA VAL A 248 0.49 -2.68 -20.19
C VAL A 248 1.98 -2.46 -19.91
N LEU A 249 2.63 -1.53 -20.59
CA LEU A 249 4.03 -1.18 -20.36
C LEU A 249 4.23 -0.56 -18.97
N LEU A 250 3.32 0.31 -18.52
CA LEU A 250 3.32 0.85 -17.16
C LEU A 250 3.21 -0.27 -16.12
N PHE A 251 2.29 -1.22 -16.29
CA PHE A 251 2.16 -2.37 -15.38
C PHE A 251 3.40 -3.27 -15.37
N ARG A 252 4.14 -3.37 -16.49
CA ARG A 252 5.35 -4.19 -16.60
C ARG A 252 6.63 -3.54 -16.11
N GLN A 253 6.74 -2.22 -16.16
CA GLN A 253 8.02 -1.53 -15.97
C GLN A 253 8.04 -0.57 -14.78
N MET A 254 6.87 -0.08 -14.36
CA MET A 254 6.82 0.91 -13.30
C MET A 254 7.02 0.24 -11.94
N GLN A 255 7.99 0.73 -11.19
CA GLN A 255 8.24 0.30 -9.82
C GLN A 255 7.68 1.33 -8.84
N ASP A 256 7.17 0.85 -7.72
CA ASP A 256 6.53 1.62 -6.67
C ASP A 256 7.43 2.68 -6.01
N PHE A 257 8.73 2.41 -5.89
CA PHE A 257 9.73 3.35 -5.35
C PHE A 257 10.40 4.23 -6.42
N ASN A 258 9.93 4.22 -7.67
CA ASN A 258 10.52 5.04 -8.72
C ASN A 258 10.16 6.53 -8.52
N PRO A 259 11.15 7.43 -8.27
CA PRO A 259 10.86 8.85 -8.06
C PRO A 259 10.18 9.53 -9.24
N THR A 260 10.42 9.06 -10.46
CA THR A 260 9.79 9.60 -11.67
C THR A 260 8.27 9.41 -11.64
N LEU A 261 7.78 8.31 -11.04
CA LEU A 261 6.35 8.08 -10.89
C LEU A 261 5.69 9.21 -10.09
N TRP A 262 6.20 9.48 -8.90
CA TRP A 262 5.62 10.44 -7.95
C TRP A 262 5.87 11.91 -8.33
N ARG A 263 6.79 12.15 -9.28
CA ARG A 263 7.13 13.47 -9.82
C ARG A 263 6.59 13.69 -11.24
N GLY A 264 5.32 13.35 -11.45
CA GLY A 264 4.60 13.59 -12.70
C GLY A 264 4.33 12.34 -13.55
N GLY A 265 5.02 11.21 -13.32
CA GLY A 265 4.77 9.96 -14.03
C GLY A 265 3.37 9.42 -13.78
N ASP A 266 2.85 9.58 -12.56
CA ASP A 266 1.49 9.17 -12.22
C ASP A 266 0.42 10.04 -12.91
N LEU A 267 0.68 11.33 -13.09
CA LEU A 267 -0.19 12.21 -13.89
C LEU A 267 -0.19 11.78 -15.38
N ALA A 268 0.96 11.39 -15.92
CA ALA A 268 1.04 10.86 -17.28
C ALA A 268 0.30 9.51 -17.41
N ALA A 269 0.39 8.65 -16.40
CA ALA A 269 -0.39 7.41 -16.33
C ALA A 269 -1.90 7.69 -16.28
N ALA A 270 -2.33 8.65 -15.45
CA ALA A 270 -3.72 9.09 -15.37
C ALA A 270 -4.26 9.60 -16.73
N PHE A 271 -3.44 10.37 -17.46
CA PHE A 271 -3.79 10.81 -18.80
C PHE A 271 -3.93 9.63 -19.78
N CYS A 272 -2.99 8.69 -19.74
CA CYS A 272 -3.05 7.46 -20.53
C CYS A 272 -4.34 6.67 -20.24
N PHE A 273 -4.68 6.49 -18.96
CA PHE A 273 -5.92 5.81 -18.57
C PHE A 273 -7.18 6.59 -18.99
N ALA A 274 -7.16 7.92 -18.94
CA ALA A 274 -8.28 8.74 -19.40
C ALA A 274 -8.54 8.60 -20.89
N VAL A 275 -7.48 8.60 -21.71
CA VAL A 275 -7.56 8.33 -23.16
C VAL A 275 -8.12 6.93 -23.42
N LEU A 276 -7.64 5.94 -22.70
CA LEU A 276 -8.10 4.55 -22.81
C LEU A 276 -9.60 4.43 -22.44
N VAL A 277 -10.02 5.04 -21.34
CA VAL A 277 -11.43 5.09 -20.93
C VAL A 277 -12.29 5.77 -21.98
N ALA A 278 -11.86 6.89 -22.55
CA ALA A 278 -12.57 7.61 -23.60
C ALA A 278 -12.73 6.75 -24.87
N ALA A 279 -11.65 6.08 -25.29
CA ALA A 279 -11.68 5.20 -26.45
C ALA A 279 -12.61 4.01 -26.25
N VAL A 280 -12.49 3.29 -25.12
CA VAL A 280 -13.30 2.11 -24.83
C VAL A 280 -14.78 2.45 -24.60
N ALA A 281 -15.07 3.62 -24.04
CA ALA A 281 -16.45 4.08 -23.87
C ALA A 281 -17.13 4.50 -25.20
N HIS A 282 -16.35 4.81 -26.25
CA HIS A 282 -16.91 5.29 -27.50
C HIS A 282 -17.59 4.15 -28.30
N PRO A 283 -18.82 4.35 -28.81
CA PRO A 283 -19.64 3.26 -29.41
C PRO A 283 -19.13 2.71 -30.73
N LYS A 284 -18.19 3.37 -31.37
CA LYS A 284 -17.71 3.05 -32.72
C LYS A 284 -16.25 2.59 -32.75
N THR A 285 -15.61 2.42 -31.61
CA THR A 285 -14.23 1.93 -31.52
C THR A 285 -14.20 0.41 -31.37
N GLY A 286 -13.33 -0.26 -32.11
CA GLY A 286 -13.14 -1.71 -32.03
C GLY A 286 -12.49 -2.14 -30.72
N ILE A 287 -11.67 -1.28 -30.09
CA ILE A 287 -11.06 -1.57 -28.79
C ILE A 287 -12.11 -1.78 -27.69
N GLY A 288 -13.24 -1.04 -27.75
CA GLY A 288 -14.35 -1.24 -26.82
C GLY A 288 -15.04 -2.60 -26.99
N GLU A 289 -15.13 -3.10 -28.22
CA GLU A 289 -15.67 -4.42 -28.53
C GLU A 289 -14.68 -5.52 -28.12
N ALA A 290 -13.40 -5.37 -28.44
CA ALA A 290 -12.33 -6.30 -28.10
C ALA A 290 -12.22 -6.53 -26.59
N LEU A 291 -12.31 -5.46 -25.79
CA LEU A 291 -12.31 -5.57 -24.32
C LEU A 291 -13.66 -6.02 -23.76
N GLY A 292 -14.75 -5.95 -24.53
CA GLY A 292 -16.09 -6.36 -24.14
C GLY A 292 -16.37 -7.87 -24.23
N VAL A 293 -15.37 -8.72 -24.53
CA VAL A 293 -15.53 -10.18 -24.63
C VAL A 293 -15.97 -10.82 -23.32
N ALA A 294 -16.72 -11.91 -23.44
CA ALA A 294 -17.40 -12.53 -22.29
C ALA A 294 -16.51 -12.85 -21.07
N PRO A 295 -15.29 -13.39 -21.22
CA PRO A 295 -14.42 -13.65 -20.06
C PRO A 295 -14.02 -12.37 -19.30
N LEU A 296 -13.60 -11.33 -20.03
CA LEU A 296 -13.22 -10.05 -19.41
C LEU A 296 -14.42 -9.36 -18.76
N ARG A 297 -15.58 -9.39 -19.44
CA ARG A 297 -16.81 -8.86 -18.87
C ARG A 297 -17.19 -9.59 -17.59
N TRP A 298 -17.11 -10.92 -17.55
CA TRP A 298 -17.42 -11.72 -16.37
C TRP A 298 -16.54 -11.34 -15.16
N ILE A 299 -15.24 -11.15 -15.37
CA ILE A 299 -14.29 -10.69 -14.35
C ILE A 299 -14.63 -9.25 -13.95
N GLY A 300 -14.85 -8.36 -14.90
CA GLY A 300 -15.13 -6.95 -14.66
C GLY A 300 -16.42 -6.68 -13.87
N GLU A 301 -17.49 -7.45 -14.13
CA GLU A 301 -18.73 -7.39 -13.37
C GLU A 301 -18.51 -7.77 -11.89
N ARG A 302 -17.52 -8.63 -11.61
CA ARG A 302 -17.14 -9.13 -10.28
C ARG A 302 -15.90 -8.45 -9.69
N SER A 303 -15.34 -7.48 -10.40
CA SER A 303 -14.08 -6.83 -10.01
C SER A 303 -14.10 -6.26 -8.59
N TYR A 304 -15.25 -5.81 -8.11
CA TYR A 304 -15.41 -5.32 -6.75
C TYR A 304 -15.24 -6.44 -5.71
N GLY A 305 -15.92 -7.58 -5.89
CA GLY A 305 -15.75 -8.75 -5.03
C GLY A 305 -14.33 -9.33 -5.13
N ILE A 306 -13.75 -9.39 -6.35
CA ILE A 306 -12.36 -9.83 -6.54
C ILE A 306 -11.41 -8.91 -5.77
N TYR A 307 -11.58 -7.59 -5.87
CA TYR A 307 -10.78 -6.61 -5.14
C TYR A 307 -10.92 -6.75 -3.61
N LEU A 308 -12.10 -7.01 -3.11
CA LEU A 308 -12.32 -7.18 -1.67
C LEU A 308 -11.70 -8.47 -1.12
N TRP A 309 -11.77 -9.59 -1.86
CA TRP A 309 -11.32 -10.89 -1.37
C TRP A 309 -9.85 -11.21 -1.64
N HIS A 310 -9.21 -10.56 -2.66
CA HIS A 310 -7.86 -10.95 -3.04
C HIS A 310 -6.85 -10.77 -1.92
N TRP A 311 -6.86 -9.63 -1.23
CA TRP A 311 -5.87 -9.32 -0.21
C TRP A 311 -5.96 -10.22 1.02
N PRO A 312 -7.14 -10.39 1.68
CA PRO A 312 -7.27 -11.34 2.78
C PRO A 312 -6.82 -12.75 2.42
N ILE A 313 -7.15 -13.22 1.21
CA ILE A 313 -6.78 -14.58 0.76
C ILE A 313 -5.27 -14.69 0.56
N ILE A 314 -4.63 -13.74 -0.13
CA ILE A 314 -3.18 -13.74 -0.33
C ILE A 314 -2.44 -13.71 1.01
N VAL A 315 -2.86 -12.83 1.93
CA VAL A 315 -2.21 -12.71 3.25
C VAL A 315 -2.32 -14.00 4.06
N LEU A 316 -3.46 -14.68 4.01
CA LEU A 316 -3.70 -15.90 4.79
C LEU A 316 -3.10 -17.16 4.16
N VAL A 317 -3.00 -17.23 2.84
CA VAL A 317 -2.56 -18.44 2.13
C VAL A 317 -1.05 -18.47 1.98
N ALA A 318 -0.45 -17.43 1.41
CA ALA A 318 0.99 -17.38 1.16
C ALA A 318 1.74 -16.52 2.18
N GLY A 319 1.05 -15.56 2.82
CA GLY A 319 1.70 -14.45 3.50
C GLY A 319 2.39 -13.51 2.51
N VAL A 320 2.60 -12.27 2.91
CA VAL A 320 3.16 -11.24 2.02
C VAL A 320 4.67 -11.39 1.77
N ASN A 321 5.34 -12.28 2.46
CA ASN A 321 6.79 -12.46 2.41
C ASN A 321 7.26 -13.67 1.60
N ALA A 322 6.35 -14.56 1.19
CA ALA A 322 6.68 -15.71 0.36
C ALA A 322 6.80 -15.32 -1.13
N ARG A 323 7.75 -15.92 -1.85
CA ARG A 323 7.72 -15.95 -3.33
C ARG A 323 6.88 -17.16 -3.74
N PRO A 324 5.63 -16.96 -4.16
CA PRO A 324 4.77 -18.08 -4.50
C PRO A 324 5.24 -18.70 -5.82
N GLY A 325 5.33 -20.03 -5.86
CA GLY A 325 5.41 -20.76 -7.12
C GLY A 325 4.10 -20.61 -7.91
N LEU A 326 4.13 -20.85 -9.22
CA LEU A 326 2.96 -20.72 -10.09
C LEU A 326 1.72 -21.50 -9.59
N GLY A 327 1.93 -22.67 -8.97
CA GLY A 327 0.83 -23.46 -8.39
C GLY A 327 0.11 -22.74 -7.25
N LEU A 328 0.85 -22.02 -6.39
CA LEU A 328 0.27 -21.27 -5.28
C LEU A 328 -0.49 -20.03 -5.80
N VAL A 329 0.07 -19.30 -6.76
CA VAL A 329 -0.62 -18.18 -7.41
C VAL A 329 -1.92 -18.62 -8.09
N ALA A 330 -1.90 -19.79 -8.75
CA ALA A 330 -3.10 -20.34 -9.37
C ALA A 330 -4.17 -20.73 -8.32
N ALA A 331 -3.74 -21.29 -7.18
CA ALA A 331 -4.64 -21.61 -6.07
C ALA A 331 -5.24 -20.35 -5.45
N GLU A 332 -4.44 -19.31 -5.21
CA GLU A 332 -4.93 -18.00 -4.74
C GLU A 332 -5.93 -17.39 -5.70
N ALA A 333 -5.62 -17.37 -7.01
CA ALA A 333 -6.53 -16.88 -8.03
C ALA A 333 -7.86 -17.64 -8.04
N ALA A 334 -7.81 -18.97 -7.96
CA ALA A 334 -9.01 -19.81 -7.91
C ALA A 334 -9.87 -19.53 -6.67
N LEU A 335 -9.24 -19.39 -5.50
CA LEU A 335 -9.93 -19.06 -4.24
C LEU A 335 -10.56 -17.66 -4.30
N VAL A 336 -9.83 -16.67 -4.82
CA VAL A 336 -10.34 -15.30 -4.98
C VAL A 336 -11.54 -15.26 -5.93
N LEU A 337 -11.44 -15.93 -7.09
CA LEU A 337 -12.52 -15.99 -8.07
C LEU A 337 -13.73 -16.71 -7.51
N ALA A 338 -13.55 -17.81 -6.78
CA ALA A 338 -14.63 -18.55 -6.12
C ALA A 338 -15.32 -17.68 -5.05
N ALA A 339 -14.55 -17.06 -4.14
CA ALA A 339 -15.07 -16.18 -3.09
C ALA A 339 -15.84 -14.99 -3.69
N ALA A 340 -15.28 -14.34 -4.71
CA ALA A 340 -15.92 -13.23 -5.39
C ALA A 340 -17.22 -13.67 -6.13
N ALA A 341 -17.21 -14.83 -6.80
CA ALA A 341 -18.39 -15.36 -7.48
C ALA A 341 -19.51 -15.71 -6.49
N LEU A 342 -19.18 -16.32 -5.36
CA LEU A 342 -20.12 -16.63 -4.28
C LEU A 342 -20.68 -15.34 -3.66
N SER A 343 -19.81 -14.40 -3.31
CA SER A 343 -20.21 -13.08 -2.79
C SER A 343 -21.14 -12.35 -3.77
N TYR A 344 -20.79 -12.32 -5.05
CA TYR A 344 -21.61 -11.72 -6.10
C TYR A 344 -22.99 -12.37 -6.20
N LYS A 345 -23.05 -13.72 -6.24
CA LYS A 345 -24.29 -14.48 -6.43
C LYS A 345 -25.21 -14.40 -5.21
N PHE A 346 -24.67 -14.52 -4.01
CA PHE A 346 -25.47 -14.70 -2.78
C PHE A 346 -25.64 -13.41 -1.96
N VAL A 347 -24.75 -12.42 -2.12
CA VAL A 347 -24.78 -11.17 -1.33
C VAL A 347 -25.10 -9.97 -2.22
N GLU A 348 -24.24 -9.69 -3.21
CA GLU A 348 -24.34 -8.45 -3.97
C GLU A 348 -25.59 -8.40 -4.87
N GLN A 349 -25.78 -9.42 -5.70
CA GLN A 349 -26.86 -9.43 -6.69
C GLN A 349 -28.25 -9.46 -6.06
N PRO A 350 -28.54 -10.28 -5.03
CA PRO A 350 -29.85 -10.31 -4.38
C PRO A 350 -30.24 -8.99 -3.71
N ILE A 351 -29.28 -8.28 -3.10
CA ILE A 351 -29.54 -6.99 -2.46
C ILE A 351 -29.68 -5.88 -3.51
N ARG A 352 -28.79 -5.87 -4.52
CA ARG A 352 -28.81 -4.88 -5.61
C ARG A 352 -30.12 -4.91 -6.41
N THR A 353 -30.64 -6.10 -6.71
CA THR A 353 -31.88 -6.28 -7.48
C THR A 353 -33.16 -6.21 -6.64
N GLY A 354 -33.03 -6.17 -5.31
CA GLY A 354 -34.15 -6.25 -4.38
C GLY A 354 -34.82 -7.61 -4.34
N SER A 355 -34.21 -8.66 -4.95
CA SER A 355 -34.76 -10.01 -4.95
C SER A 355 -34.80 -10.64 -3.56
N LEU A 356 -33.80 -10.32 -2.72
CA LEU A 356 -33.78 -10.74 -1.31
C LEU A 356 -35.01 -10.20 -0.55
N GLN A 357 -35.28 -8.90 -0.69
CA GLN A 357 -36.43 -8.26 -0.03
C GLN A 357 -37.76 -8.87 -0.50
N ARG A 358 -37.91 -9.15 -1.81
CA ARG A 358 -39.10 -9.81 -2.37
C ARG A 358 -39.23 -11.23 -1.86
N ARG A 359 -38.15 -12.01 -1.83
CA ARG A 359 -38.15 -13.37 -1.27
C ARG A 359 -38.55 -13.35 0.20
N LEU A 360 -37.90 -12.51 1.02
CA LEU A 360 -38.20 -12.36 2.44
C LEU A 360 -39.68 -11.95 2.66
N ALA A 361 -40.24 -11.10 1.79
CA ALA A 361 -41.63 -10.69 1.89
C ALA A 361 -42.62 -11.84 1.59
N GLN A 362 -42.24 -12.80 0.75
CA GLN A 362 -43.03 -13.95 0.36
C GLN A 362 -42.95 -15.13 1.33
N HIS A 363 -41.94 -15.16 2.21
CA HIS A 363 -41.76 -16.24 3.17
C HIS A 363 -42.49 -16.00 4.50
N PRO A 364 -42.87 -17.09 5.25
CA PRO A 364 -43.47 -17.00 6.56
C PRO A 364 -42.65 -16.13 7.54
N ARG A 365 -43.35 -15.53 8.52
CA ARG A 365 -42.70 -14.67 9.54
C ARG A 365 -41.54 -15.38 10.26
N ARG A 366 -41.64 -16.71 10.46
CA ARG A 366 -40.58 -17.53 11.07
C ARG A 366 -39.28 -17.46 10.28
N TYR A 367 -39.30 -17.68 8.96
CA TYR A 367 -38.13 -17.62 8.10
C TYR A 367 -37.45 -16.23 8.12
N ARG A 368 -38.29 -15.16 8.12
CA ARG A 368 -37.75 -13.78 8.27
C ARG A 368 -37.04 -13.59 9.59
N LEU A 369 -37.58 -14.12 10.70
CA LEU A 369 -36.99 -14.07 12.02
C LEU A 369 -35.69 -14.87 12.09
N GLU A 370 -35.61 -16.03 11.45
CA GLU A 370 -34.41 -16.86 11.37
C GLU A 370 -33.27 -16.14 10.63
N VAL A 371 -33.56 -15.54 9.47
CA VAL A 371 -32.58 -14.78 8.70
C VAL A 371 -32.08 -13.52 9.47
N VAL A 372 -33.01 -12.79 10.08
CA VAL A 372 -32.68 -11.62 10.89
C VAL A 372 -31.93 -12.05 12.15
N GLY A 373 -32.35 -13.15 12.78
CA GLY A 373 -31.67 -13.73 13.95
C GLY A 373 -30.23 -14.16 13.64
N ALA A 374 -30.02 -14.88 12.53
CA ALA A 374 -28.69 -15.28 12.08
C ALA A 374 -27.78 -14.07 11.79
N ALA A 375 -28.32 -13.03 11.13
CA ALA A 375 -27.59 -11.79 10.91
C ALA A 375 -27.26 -11.06 12.24
N ALA A 376 -28.21 -11.03 13.17
CA ALA A 376 -28.01 -10.43 14.49
C ALA A 376 -26.95 -11.20 15.31
N VAL A 377 -26.98 -12.53 15.30
CA VAL A 377 -25.96 -13.38 15.95
C VAL A 377 -24.57 -13.10 15.35
N GLY A 378 -24.48 -13.04 14.00
CA GLY A 378 -23.22 -12.69 13.33
C GLY A 378 -22.68 -11.31 13.76
N LEU A 379 -23.56 -10.31 13.84
CA LEU A 379 -23.19 -8.96 14.30
C LEU A 379 -22.79 -8.94 15.79
N VAL A 380 -23.53 -9.65 16.66
CA VAL A 380 -23.20 -9.76 18.08
C VAL A 380 -21.87 -10.47 18.29
N THR A 381 -21.60 -11.55 17.54
CA THR A 381 -20.31 -12.25 17.57
C THR A 381 -19.18 -11.33 17.11
N ALA A 382 -19.37 -10.59 16.03
CA ALA A 382 -18.39 -9.60 15.57
C ALA A 382 -18.17 -8.49 16.59
N PHE A 383 -19.23 -8.00 17.23
CA PHE A 383 -19.15 -7.02 18.32
C PHE A 383 -18.39 -7.59 19.51
N ALA A 384 -18.66 -8.83 19.92
CA ALA A 384 -17.93 -9.50 20.99
C ALA A 384 -16.43 -9.63 20.66
N ILE A 385 -16.08 -10.02 19.43
CA ILE A 385 -14.68 -10.07 18.98
C ILE A 385 -14.06 -8.67 19.00
N LEU A 386 -14.79 -7.62 18.62
CA LEU A 386 -14.27 -6.25 18.59
C LEU A 386 -14.00 -5.67 19.98
N PHE A 387 -14.87 -5.93 20.95
CA PHE A 387 -14.89 -5.18 22.21
C PHE A 387 -14.65 -6.01 23.48
N VAL A 388 -14.98 -7.31 23.47
CA VAL A 388 -14.96 -8.15 24.67
C VAL A 388 -13.69 -8.99 24.79
N THR A 389 -13.12 -9.48 23.68
CA THR A 389 -11.86 -10.23 23.75
C THR A 389 -10.71 -9.31 24.16
N PRO A 390 -10.01 -9.60 25.27
CA PRO A 390 -8.89 -8.76 25.69
C PRO A 390 -7.83 -8.72 24.59
N PRO A 391 -7.12 -7.58 24.40
CA PRO A 391 -5.97 -7.55 23.53
C PRO A 391 -4.95 -8.57 24.04
N SER A 392 -4.37 -9.37 23.16
CA SER A 392 -3.25 -10.23 23.53
C SER A 392 -2.16 -9.37 24.17
N LEU A 393 -1.73 -9.71 25.39
CA LEU A 393 -0.74 -8.96 26.17
C LEU A 393 0.70 -9.05 25.62
N ASN A 394 0.89 -9.27 24.35
CA ASN A 394 2.17 -9.02 23.70
C ASN A 394 2.17 -7.58 23.21
N PRO A 395 2.93 -6.68 23.83
CA PRO A 395 3.04 -5.33 23.34
C PRO A 395 3.74 -5.37 21.98
N VAL A 396 2.97 -5.23 20.91
CA VAL A 396 3.51 -4.59 19.71
C VAL A 396 3.98 -3.24 20.21
N SER A 397 5.27 -2.96 20.08
CA SER A 397 5.86 -1.70 20.51
C SER A 397 5.12 -0.55 19.85
N THR A 398 4.09 -0.06 20.54
CA THR A 398 3.61 1.28 20.32
C THR A 398 4.78 2.19 20.66
N TYR A 399 5.26 2.92 19.67
CA TYR A 399 6.23 3.99 19.85
C TYR A 399 5.70 4.95 20.92
N VAL A 400 6.09 4.72 22.17
CA VAL A 400 5.97 5.71 23.23
C VAL A 400 7.27 6.49 23.20
N SER A 401 7.19 7.76 22.85
CA SER A 401 8.30 8.70 23.05
C SER A 401 8.86 8.54 24.46
N PRO A 402 10.18 8.48 24.63
CA PRO A 402 10.76 8.26 25.95
C PRO A 402 10.36 9.41 26.89
N PRO A 403 9.91 9.13 28.12
CA PRO A 403 9.69 10.16 29.12
C PRO A 403 11.02 10.84 29.46
N LYS A 404 10.98 12.16 29.61
CA LYS A 404 12.09 12.95 30.15
C LYS A 404 12.57 12.35 31.45
N ALA A 405 13.85 12.06 31.53
CA ALA A 405 14.48 11.53 32.73
C ALA A 405 14.36 12.54 33.89
N THR A 406 13.58 12.19 34.89
CA THR A 406 13.72 12.73 36.25
C THR A 406 14.43 11.66 37.08
N GLY A 407 15.55 12.05 37.65
CA GLY A 407 16.40 11.16 38.44
C GLY A 407 15.72 10.66 39.73
N ALA A 408 15.92 9.38 40.02
CA ALA A 408 15.84 8.86 41.37
C ALA A 408 16.74 7.62 41.48
N THR A 409 17.71 7.73 42.34
CA THR A 409 18.58 6.69 42.90
C THR A 409 17.77 5.72 43.75
N HIS A 410 17.84 4.43 43.47
CA HIS A 410 17.62 3.42 44.49
C HIS A 410 18.51 2.19 44.27
N SER A 411 19.35 1.96 45.27
CA SER A 411 20.14 0.76 45.53
C SER A 411 19.25 -0.42 45.94
N HIS A 412 19.42 -1.60 45.37
CA HIS A 412 19.05 -2.86 46.00
C HIS A 412 20.08 -3.95 45.73
N THR A 413 20.65 -4.40 46.85
CA THR A 413 21.40 -5.64 47.06
C THR A 413 20.49 -6.86 46.92
N GLY A 414 20.91 -7.85 46.13
CA GLY A 414 20.21 -9.13 46.00
C GLY A 414 21.15 -10.23 45.53
N VAL A 415 21.44 -11.16 46.41
CA VAL A 415 22.28 -12.36 46.25
C VAL A 415 21.61 -13.35 45.32
N GLY A 416 22.34 -13.87 44.32
CA GLY A 416 21.93 -14.98 43.46
C GLY A 416 23.03 -16.04 43.31
N PRO A 417 22.70 -17.31 43.04
CA PRO A 417 23.59 -18.44 43.26
C PRO A 417 24.61 -18.64 42.13
N ARG A 418 25.79 -19.15 42.55
CA ARG A 418 26.93 -19.53 41.69
C ARG A 418 26.62 -20.74 40.80
N PRO A 419 27.08 -20.78 39.56
CA PRO A 419 27.19 -22.01 38.78
C PRO A 419 28.53 -22.73 39.05
N HIS A 420 28.45 -24.05 39.00
CA HIS A 420 29.53 -25.01 39.18
C HIS A 420 30.67 -24.83 38.15
N GLN A 421 31.90 -24.95 38.66
CA GLN A 421 33.14 -25.11 37.89
C GLN A 421 33.20 -26.52 37.26
N ALA A 422 33.44 -26.56 35.97
CA ALA A 422 33.97 -27.76 35.29
C ALA A 422 35.38 -27.42 34.81
N SER A 423 36.33 -28.19 35.36
CA SER A 423 37.74 -28.16 35.02
C SER A 423 37.96 -28.83 33.66
N GLY A 424 38.69 -28.18 32.74
CA GLY A 424 39.17 -28.73 31.48
C GLY A 424 40.48 -28.05 31.07
N PRO A 425 41.29 -28.65 30.18
CA PRO A 425 42.75 -28.58 30.25
C PRO A 425 43.36 -27.31 29.64
N THR A 426 44.48 -26.93 30.24
CA THR A 426 45.46 -25.92 29.80
C THR A 426 45.96 -26.14 28.37
N GLY A 427 45.59 -25.24 27.47
CA GLY A 427 46.22 -25.08 26.18
C GLY A 427 46.51 -23.61 25.95
N GLY A 428 47.80 -23.22 25.92
CA GLY A 428 48.26 -21.86 25.70
C GLY A 428 47.87 -21.30 24.33
N GLY A 429 46.76 -20.53 24.28
CA GLY A 429 46.34 -19.76 23.13
C GLY A 429 46.81 -18.31 23.32
N LYS A 430 47.62 -17.78 22.39
CA LYS A 430 47.97 -16.39 22.27
C LYS A 430 46.68 -15.55 22.35
N GLN A 431 46.55 -14.73 23.39
CA GLN A 431 45.58 -13.64 23.44
C GLN A 431 45.88 -12.66 22.31
N THR A 432 45.16 -12.78 21.21
CA THR A 432 45.09 -11.70 20.21
C THR A 432 44.48 -10.50 20.92
N LYS A 433 45.28 -9.41 21.08
CA LYS A 433 44.77 -8.11 21.54
C LYS A 433 43.57 -7.76 20.70
N GLN A 434 42.39 -7.75 21.29
CA GLN A 434 41.20 -7.25 20.64
C GLN A 434 41.47 -5.79 20.24
N ALA A 435 41.46 -5.49 18.94
CA ALA A 435 41.66 -4.15 18.43
C ALA A 435 40.63 -3.20 19.07
N SER A 436 41.10 -2.03 19.49
CA SER A 436 40.24 -1.01 20.09
C SER A 436 39.40 -0.33 19.00
N LEU A 437 38.18 0.13 19.36
CA LEU A 437 37.39 0.96 18.46
C LEU A 437 38.13 2.21 18.03
N PRO A 438 38.03 2.65 16.75
CA PRO A 438 38.71 3.86 16.27
C PRO A 438 38.33 5.09 17.10
N PRO A 439 39.26 6.03 17.34
CA PRO A 439 38.96 7.20 18.15
C PRO A 439 38.05 8.18 17.42
N GLY A 440 37.07 8.78 18.11
CA GLY A 440 36.20 9.81 17.57
C GLY A 440 34.69 9.53 17.72
N ARG A 441 33.91 10.49 17.24
CA ARG A 441 32.44 10.36 17.17
C ARG A 441 32.04 9.58 15.93
N ILE A 442 31.09 8.70 16.10
CA ILE A 442 30.52 7.83 15.04
C ILE A 442 29.15 8.38 14.65
N LEU A 443 28.89 8.46 13.36
CA LEU A 443 27.56 8.69 12.82
C LEU A 443 27.03 7.38 12.25
N ALA A 444 25.87 6.94 12.72
CA ALA A 444 25.20 5.76 12.20
C ALA A 444 23.89 6.20 11.50
N LEU A 445 23.84 6.00 10.19
CA LEU A 445 22.69 6.30 9.34
C LEU A 445 22.00 4.99 8.94
N GLY A 446 20.72 4.85 9.26
CA GLY A 446 20.01 3.60 9.00
C GLY A 446 18.51 3.74 8.85
N ASP A 447 17.89 2.58 8.69
CA ASP A 447 16.45 2.40 8.60
C ASP A 447 15.82 1.91 9.93
N SER A 448 14.65 1.29 9.85
CA SER A 448 13.92 0.78 11.02
C SER A 448 14.71 -0.25 11.82
N VAL A 449 15.52 -1.11 11.17
CA VAL A 449 16.33 -2.12 11.86
C VAL A 449 17.39 -1.47 12.76
N MET A 450 18.09 -0.48 12.24
CA MET A 450 19.05 0.28 13.05
C MET A 450 18.36 1.09 14.15
N LEU A 451 17.16 1.60 13.88
CA LEU A 451 16.36 2.34 14.86
C LEU A 451 15.96 1.45 16.03
N ASP A 452 15.46 0.24 15.76
CA ASP A 452 15.09 -0.74 16.77
C ASP A 452 16.27 -1.18 17.64
N CYS A 453 17.45 -1.31 17.01
CA CYS A 453 18.70 -1.70 17.69
C CYS A 453 19.53 -0.50 18.21
N SER A 454 18.96 0.69 18.23
CA SER A 454 19.70 1.93 18.55
C SER A 454 20.28 1.95 19.97
N ARG A 455 19.61 1.30 20.93
CA ARG A 455 20.08 1.19 22.32
C ARG A 455 21.31 0.30 22.39
N GLU A 456 21.24 -0.91 21.91
CA GLU A 456 22.30 -1.89 21.90
C GLU A 456 23.52 -1.40 21.10
N LEU A 457 23.26 -0.66 20.02
CA LEU A 457 24.31 -0.03 19.23
C LEU A 457 25.04 1.09 20.01
N LYS A 458 24.31 1.93 20.75
CA LYS A 458 24.91 2.94 21.63
C LYS A 458 25.77 2.31 22.73
N ASP A 459 25.26 1.24 23.35
CA ASP A 459 25.97 0.52 24.41
C ASP A 459 27.25 -0.14 23.87
N ALA A 460 27.19 -0.86 22.74
CA ALA A 460 28.33 -1.53 22.12
C ALA A 460 29.42 -0.56 21.62
N LEU A 461 29.04 0.68 21.28
CA LEU A 461 29.93 1.73 20.81
C LEU A 461 30.28 2.78 21.91
N HIS A 462 30.07 2.40 23.18
CA HIS A 462 30.40 3.21 24.36
C HIS A 462 29.82 4.64 24.29
N HIS A 463 28.56 4.77 23.83
CA HIS A 463 27.83 6.04 23.68
C HIS A 463 28.50 7.10 22.77
N ARG A 464 29.52 6.70 21.98
CA ARG A 464 30.19 7.59 21.01
C ARG A 464 29.46 7.72 19.68
N VAL A 465 28.36 7.01 19.49
CA VAL A 465 27.56 6.99 18.27
C VAL A 465 26.34 7.93 18.35
N ARG A 466 26.17 8.75 17.32
CA ARG A 466 24.90 9.40 17.00
C ARG A 466 24.17 8.51 16.00
N VAL A 467 23.04 7.95 16.42
CA VAL A 467 22.15 7.18 15.54
C VAL A 467 21.14 8.13 14.91
N ASP A 468 21.11 8.15 13.60
CA ASP A 468 20.16 8.87 12.77
C ASP A 468 19.48 7.83 11.86
N ALA A 469 18.43 7.22 12.39
CA ALA A 469 17.71 6.14 11.73
C ALA A 469 16.22 6.48 11.63
N THR A 470 15.62 6.14 10.49
CA THR A 470 14.21 6.47 10.20
C THR A 470 13.54 5.29 9.52
N VAL A 471 12.32 4.97 9.95
CA VAL A 471 11.49 3.92 9.32
C VAL A 471 11.32 4.21 7.82
N GLY A 472 11.51 3.19 6.97
CA GLY A 472 11.34 3.32 5.54
C GLY A 472 12.47 4.07 4.80
N ARG A 473 13.59 4.42 5.47
CA ARG A 473 14.70 5.11 4.81
C ARG A 473 15.30 4.28 3.69
N GLN A 474 15.39 4.90 2.51
CA GLN A 474 16.01 4.35 1.32
C GLN A 474 17.37 4.98 1.06
N ILE A 475 18.13 4.44 0.10
CA ILE A 475 19.46 4.94 -0.24
C ILE A 475 19.46 6.43 -0.62
N GLU A 476 18.45 6.91 -1.33
CA GLU A 476 18.36 8.31 -1.73
C GLU A 476 18.19 9.25 -0.52
N GLY A 477 17.36 8.85 0.46
CA GLY A 477 17.23 9.57 1.73
C GLY A 477 18.55 9.62 2.51
N THR A 478 19.31 8.52 2.51
CA THR A 478 20.63 8.45 3.13
C THR A 478 21.64 9.37 2.42
N VAL A 479 21.66 9.38 1.09
CA VAL A 479 22.52 10.27 0.30
C VAL A 479 22.19 11.75 0.56
N ASN A 480 20.91 12.10 0.59
CA ASN A 480 20.44 13.46 0.85
C ASN A 480 20.85 13.92 2.26
N GLU A 481 20.70 13.06 3.29
CA GLU A 481 21.11 13.36 4.67
C GLU A 481 22.63 13.54 4.78
N LEU A 482 23.42 12.67 4.17
CA LEU A 482 24.88 12.82 4.12
C LEU A 482 25.31 14.14 3.47
N GLN A 483 24.67 14.54 2.37
CA GLN A 483 24.94 15.80 1.70
C GLN A 483 24.55 17.01 2.56
N TRP A 484 23.42 16.90 3.27
CA TRP A 484 22.98 17.94 4.20
C TRP A 484 23.98 18.09 5.37
N LEU A 485 24.35 16.97 6.01
CA LEU A 485 25.32 16.94 7.10
C LEU A 485 26.69 17.50 6.67
N ARG A 486 27.11 17.18 5.45
CA ARG A 486 28.36 17.73 4.87
C ARG A 486 28.31 19.24 4.72
N ARG A 487 27.23 19.77 4.13
CA ARG A 487 27.03 21.22 3.94
C ARG A 487 27.00 21.99 5.25
N HIS A 488 26.53 21.36 6.34
CA HIS A 488 26.43 21.98 7.66
C HIS A 488 27.61 21.63 8.59
N HIS A 489 28.69 21.03 8.06
CA HIS A 489 29.88 20.61 8.83
C HIS A 489 29.56 19.69 10.02
N LYS A 490 28.55 18.85 9.91
CA LYS A 490 28.09 17.90 10.94
C LYS A 490 28.47 16.45 10.65
N LEU A 491 29.16 16.19 9.53
CA LEU A 491 29.59 14.86 9.12
C LEU A 491 30.83 14.46 9.94
N THR A 492 30.83 13.24 10.47
CA THR A 492 31.93 12.69 11.27
C THR A 492 32.92 11.95 10.39
N LYS A 493 34.12 11.66 10.95
CA LYS A 493 35.17 10.89 10.26
C LYS A 493 34.87 9.39 10.20
N ILE A 494 33.96 8.91 11.04
CA ILE A 494 33.55 7.51 11.11
C ILE A 494 32.02 7.45 10.82
N VAL A 495 31.65 6.71 9.81
CA VAL A 495 30.24 6.60 9.38
C VAL A 495 29.83 5.14 9.22
N VAL A 496 28.76 4.75 9.88
CA VAL A 496 28.11 3.45 9.72
C VAL A 496 26.83 3.65 8.90
N ILE A 497 26.61 2.82 7.89
CA ILE A 497 25.45 2.92 7.01
C ILE A 497 24.73 1.58 6.91
N GLN A 498 23.42 1.60 7.15
CA GLN A 498 22.51 0.50 6.83
C GLN A 498 21.47 0.97 5.83
N ILE A 499 21.44 0.32 4.68
CA ILE A 499 20.54 0.62 3.56
C ILE A 499 20.17 -0.67 2.84
N GLY A 500 19.06 -0.65 2.07
CA GLY A 500 18.64 -1.75 1.22
C GLY A 500 17.53 -2.62 1.81
N ASN A 501 17.14 -2.47 3.08
CA ASN A 501 15.97 -3.16 3.61
C ASN A 501 14.66 -2.62 3.00
N ASN A 502 14.62 -1.32 2.70
CA ASN A 502 13.43 -0.61 2.22
C ASN A 502 13.44 -0.30 0.71
N GLY A 503 14.26 -1.00 -0.06
CA GLY A 503 14.35 -0.87 -1.52
C GLY A 503 15.62 -1.50 -2.07
N PRO A 504 15.61 -1.92 -3.35
CA PRO A 504 16.77 -2.53 -3.97
C PRO A 504 17.94 -1.53 -4.11
N LEU A 505 19.17 -2.06 -4.06
CA LEU A 505 20.39 -1.28 -4.26
C LEU A 505 20.91 -1.49 -5.68
N TRP A 506 20.95 -0.41 -6.45
CA TRP A 506 21.46 -0.43 -7.81
C TRP A 506 22.88 0.16 -7.86
N GLY A 507 23.70 -0.28 -8.82
CA GLY A 507 25.08 0.20 -8.95
C GLY A 507 25.23 1.73 -9.03
N ARG A 508 24.28 2.40 -9.72
CA ARG A 508 24.24 3.88 -9.80
C ARG A 508 24.01 4.56 -8.44
N ASP A 509 23.23 3.93 -7.58
CA ASP A 509 22.88 4.47 -6.27
C ASP A 509 24.07 4.34 -5.31
N LEU A 510 24.80 3.23 -5.41
CA LEU A 510 26.05 2.99 -4.68
C LEU A 510 27.16 3.97 -5.12
N VAL A 511 27.21 4.35 -6.40
CA VAL A 511 28.11 5.42 -6.90
C VAL A 511 27.77 6.75 -6.25
N ARG A 512 26.47 7.13 -6.19
CA ARG A 512 26.01 8.36 -5.52
C ARG A 512 26.35 8.36 -4.02
N LEU A 513 26.16 7.21 -3.35
CA LEU A 513 26.53 7.04 -1.95
C LEU A 513 28.03 7.24 -1.72
N ARG A 514 28.88 6.64 -2.57
CA ARG A 514 30.33 6.83 -2.50
C ARG A 514 30.72 8.30 -2.66
N HIS A 515 30.10 9.03 -3.58
CA HIS A 515 30.33 10.46 -3.73
C HIS A 515 29.91 11.25 -2.46
N ALA A 516 28.78 10.91 -1.85
CA ALA A 516 28.33 11.54 -0.62
C ALA A 516 29.27 11.25 0.58
N LEU A 517 29.97 10.12 0.56
CA LEU A 517 30.93 9.69 1.58
C LEU A 517 32.39 10.01 1.23
N HIS A 518 32.65 10.71 0.12
CA HIS A 518 34.01 11.06 -0.28
C HIS A 518 34.75 11.80 0.84
N GLY A 519 36.00 11.37 1.11
CA GLY A 519 36.85 11.96 2.14
C GLY A 519 36.54 11.53 3.58
N ILE A 520 35.64 10.56 3.78
CA ILE A 520 35.45 9.90 5.07
C ILE A 520 36.43 8.74 5.16
N PRO A 521 37.31 8.72 6.18
CA PRO A 521 38.36 7.70 6.28
C PRO A 521 37.83 6.32 6.67
N ASP A 522 36.81 6.27 7.55
CA ASP A 522 36.30 5.02 8.09
C ASP A 522 34.81 4.89 7.78
N VAL A 523 34.45 3.99 6.87
CA VAL A 523 33.05 3.72 6.50
C VAL A 523 32.75 2.25 6.74
N VAL A 524 31.70 1.97 7.50
CA VAL A 524 31.14 0.62 7.68
C VAL A 524 29.77 0.54 7.04
N VAL A 525 29.59 -0.47 6.20
CA VAL A 525 28.29 -0.72 5.53
C VAL A 525 27.72 -2.03 6.02
N VAL A 526 26.50 -1.99 6.52
CA VAL A 526 25.76 -3.17 6.98
C VAL A 526 24.97 -3.76 5.81
N ASN A 527 25.13 -5.06 5.57
CA ASN A 527 24.41 -5.72 4.51
C ASN A 527 22.93 -5.98 4.85
N VAL A 528 22.15 -6.28 3.83
CA VAL A 528 20.69 -6.40 3.88
C VAL A 528 20.28 -7.74 4.48
N ARG A 529 19.41 -7.69 5.47
CA ARG A 529 18.70 -8.84 6.02
C ARG A 529 17.21 -8.54 6.07
N ASN A 530 16.47 -9.12 5.15
CA ASN A 530 15.01 -9.02 5.09
C ASN A 530 14.42 -10.24 4.36
N THR A 531 13.13 -10.25 4.12
CA THR A 531 12.43 -11.32 3.38
C THR A 531 12.08 -10.92 1.95
N THR A 532 12.61 -9.78 1.47
CA THR A 532 12.27 -9.25 0.15
C THR A 532 13.01 -9.95 -0.98
N SER A 533 12.47 -9.82 -2.18
CA SER A 533 13.04 -10.42 -3.39
C SER A 533 14.41 -9.88 -3.76
N TRP A 534 14.70 -8.62 -3.41
CA TRP A 534 15.94 -7.94 -3.76
C TRP A 534 17.09 -8.13 -2.76
N GLN A 535 16.88 -8.80 -1.61
CA GLN A 535 17.92 -9.00 -0.59
C GLN A 535 19.24 -9.51 -1.18
N ASN A 536 19.17 -10.65 -1.91
CA ASN A 536 20.38 -11.28 -2.43
C ASN A 536 21.04 -10.47 -3.55
N GLU A 537 20.25 -9.75 -4.35
CA GLU A 537 20.75 -8.86 -5.39
C GLU A 537 21.43 -7.63 -4.78
N SER A 538 20.80 -7.02 -3.78
CA SER A 538 21.38 -5.90 -3.03
C SER A 538 22.67 -6.26 -2.32
N ASN A 539 22.73 -7.44 -1.68
CA ASN A 539 23.96 -7.91 -1.02
C ASN A 539 25.07 -8.17 -2.02
N ARG A 540 24.78 -8.78 -3.18
CA ARG A 540 25.77 -8.93 -4.27
C ARG A 540 26.24 -7.58 -4.81
N ALA A 541 25.35 -6.60 -4.94
CA ALA A 541 25.72 -5.26 -5.40
C ALA A 541 26.61 -4.55 -4.37
N LEU A 542 26.31 -4.67 -3.07
CA LEU A 542 27.14 -4.16 -1.98
C LEU A 542 28.52 -4.80 -1.97
N ASP A 543 28.60 -6.12 -2.07
CA ASP A 543 29.84 -6.88 -2.05
C ASP A 543 30.77 -6.45 -3.21
N ASN A 544 30.24 -6.46 -4.43
CA ASN A 544 30.97 -6.01 -5.62
C ASN A 544 31.42 -4.53 -5.54
N TRP A 545 30.67 -3.71 -4.84
CA TRP A 545 30.98 -2.30 -4.67
C TRP A 545 32.06 -2.07 -3.63
N LEU A 546 31.99 -2.77 -2.48
CA LEU A 546 32.96 -2.72 -1.39
C LEU A 546 34.35 -3.17 -1.84
N HIS A 547 34.44 -4.22 -2.66
CA HIS A 547 35.71 -4.67 -3.24
C HIS A 547 36.47 -3.59 -4.02
N ARG A 548 35.76 -2.55 -4.48
CA ARG A 548 36.32 -1.41 -5.24
C ARG A 548 36.54 -0.16 -4.37
N TRP A 549 36.34 -0.27 -3.07
CA TRP A 549 36.45 0.86 -2.16
C TRP A 549 37.15 0.50 -0.84
N PRO A 550 38.50 0.60 -0.80
CA PRO A 550 39.31 0.16 0.36
C PRO A 550 38.99 0.83 1.70
N ALA A 551 38.41 2.04 1.68
CA ALA A 551 38.02 2.78 2.89
C ALA A 551 36.67 2.33 3.48
N ALA A 552 36.00 1.34 2.88
CA ALA A 552 34.70 0.84 3.35
C ALA A 552 34.79 -0.64 3.75
N HIS A 553 34.25 -0.96 4.91
CA HIS A 553 34.26 -2.28 5.51
C HIS A 553 32.83 -2.84 5.61
N LEU A 554 32.69 -4.14 5.43
CA LEU A 554 31.40 -4.83 5.56
C LEU A 554 31.14 -5.22 7.01
N ALA A 555 30.00 -4.84 7.55
CA ALA A 555 29.41 -5.46 8.72
C ALA A 555 28.42 -6.54 8.23
N ASP A 556 28.84 -7.80 8.28
CA ASP A 556 28.07 -8.93 7.74
C ASP A 556 26.94 -9.33 8.69
N TRP A 557 25.90 -8.52 8.71
CA TRP A 557 24.66 -8.81 9.45
C TRP A 557 23.91 -10.01 8.88
N TYR A 558 23.85 -10.13 7.55
CA TYR A 558 23.18 -11.24 6.89
C TYR A 558 23.76 -12.60 7.27
N GLY A 559 25.08 -12.75 7.19
CA GLY A 559 25.77 -13.98 7.55
C GLY A 559 25.76 -14.29 9.05
N SER A 560 25.72 -13.24 9.88
CA SER A 560 25.74 -13.35 11.35
C SER A 560 24.35 -13.56 11.98
N SER A 561 23.27 -13.51 11.17
CA SER A 561 21.89 -13.55 11.66
C SER A 561 21.13 -14.79 11.19
N THR A 562 20.14 -15.21 11.99
CA THR A 562 19.24 -16.33 11.66
C THR A 562 17.79 -15.89 11.73
N ASN A 563 16.87 -16.61 11.10
CA ASN A 563 15.43 -16.31 11.15
C ASN A 563 14.86 -16.30 12.58
N LYS A 564 15.43 -17.09 13.50
CA LYS A 564 15.02 -17.14 14.91
C LYS A 564 15.33 -15.83 15.66
N MET A 565 16.24 -15.03 15.14
CA MET A 565 16.60 -13.72 15.72
C MET A 565 15.64 -12.61 15.30
N MET A 566 14.79 -12.85 14.30
CA MET A 566 13.88 -11.88 13.70
C MET A 566 12.46 -12.02 14.22
N GLN A 567 11.77 -10.90 14.41
CA GLN A 567 10.35 -10.84 14.77
C GLN A 567 9.47 -11.15 13.55
N ASP A 568 9.86 -10.60 12.39
CA ASP A 568 9.09 -10.61 11.14
C ASP A 568 9.97 -10.96 9.91
N GLY A 569 11.14 -11.52 10.14
CA GLY A 569 12.13 -11.84 9.11
C GLY A 569 13.09 -10.69 8.77
N THR A 570 12.87 -9.49 9.33
CA THR A 570 13.68 -8.28 9.09
C THR A 570 14.10 -7.60 10.41
N HIS A 571 13.15 -7.35 11.29
CA HIS A 571 13.39 -6.66 12.57
C HIS A 571 13.84 -7.66 13.63
N PRO A 572 15.00 -7.48 14.25
CA PRO A 572 15.51 -8.41 15.24
C PRO A 572 14.79 -8.28 16.59
N TRP A 573 14.72 -9.38 17.32
CA TRP A 573 14.42 -9.39 18.75
C TRP A 573 15.53 -8.68 19.54
N PRO A 574 15.31 -8.23 20.79
CA PRO A 574 16.33 -7.54 21.58
C PRO A 574 17.68 -8.26 21.65
N TYR A 575 17.68 -9.61 21.75
CA TYR A 575 18.92 -10.38 21.72
C TYR A 575 19.61 -10.36 20.34
N GLY A 576 18.82 -10.30 19.26
CA GLY A 576 19.34 -10.12 17.89
C GLY A 576 19.95 -8.74 17.71
N CYS A 577 19.39 -7.69 18.33
CA CYS A 577 19.98 -6.36 18.36
C CYS A 577 21.36 -6.33 19.02
N GLY A 578 21.57 -7.14 20.08
CA GLY A 578 22.90 -7.29 20.67
C GLY A 578 23.94 -7.92 19.74
N ILE A 579 23.51 -8.84 18.84
CA ILE A 579 24.38 -9.41 17.81
C ILE A 579 24.63 -8.40 16.71
N TYR A 580 23.59 -7.71 16.24
CA TYR A 580 23.67 -6.63 15.25
C TYR A 580 24.69 -5.56 15.67
N ALA A 581 24.61 -5.09 16.90
CA ALA A 581 25.51 -4.10 17.44
C ALA A 581 26.97 -4.59 17.53
N ARG A 582 27.17 -5.88 17.89
CA ARG A 582 28.51 -6.51 17.88
C ARG A 582 29.11 -6.59 16.50
N VAL A 583 28.35 -7.05 15.50
CA VAL A 583 28.81 -7.14 14.11
C VAL A 583 29.31 -5.79 13.60
N ILE A 584 28.60 -4.71 13.92
CA ILE A 584 29.02 -3.35 13.57
C ILE A 584 30.29 -2.92 14.36
N ALA A 585 30.34 -3.22 15.65
CA ALA A 585 31.51 -2.89 16.47
C ALA A 585 32.76 -3.67 16.02
N ASP A 586 32.62 -4.93 15.61
CA ASP A 586 33.74 -5.75 15.11
C ASP A 586 34.21 -5.24 13.73
N ALA A 587 33.31 -4.84 12.84
CA ALA A 587 33.67 -4.20 11.59
C ALA A 587 34.42 -2.87 11.81
N LEU A 588 34.01 -2.06 12.81
CA LEU A 588 34.72 -0.82 13.19
C LEU A 588 36.09 -1.06 13.82
N ARG A 589 36.32 -2.21 14.45
CA ARG A 589 37.64 -2.57 14.97
C ARG A 589 38.62 -3.04 13.89
N SER A 590 38.08 -3.43 12.73
CA SER A 590 38.90 -3.82 11.57
C SER A 590 39.27 -2.66 10.65
N THR A 591 38.70 -1.47 10.86
CA THR A 591 39.12 -0.21 10.20
C THR A 591 40.39 0.37 10.87
#